data_787d4882688ddd8feeab7fa7b68a5396
#
_entry.id   787d4882688ddd8feeab7fa7b68a5396
#
_cell.length_a   1.000
_cell.length_b   1.000
_cell.length_c   1.000
_cell.angle_alpha   90.00
_cell.angle_beta   90.00
_cell.angle_gamma   90.00
#
_symmetry.space_group_name_H-M   'P 1'
#
loop_
_entity.id
_entity.type
_entity.pdbx_description
1 polymer ?
#
loop_
_entity_poly.entity_id
_entity_poly.type
_entity_poly.pdbx_seq_one_letter_code
_entity_poly.pdbx_strand_id
1 'polypeptide(L)'
;MSVYNGAIAKKEVLDMQATKLLSLLVAVALIVSLTGCGAGGSKDNTSSAGASDGVYEADTTFNFTSGGITAQGGSEGYEIDGSTLTITGAGTYALTGSCSDGSVSVKKGTTGVTLVLNGLSLTSSDTAPIICGKSTEVTIAAASDSKNSLADSSANNSDDNPDNKSAESAVIKCKDGSKVTLCGSGELSITANGKNGIKSGATTDSEGEASLTIKELTLDIKAPVNDAINAQQLLNLESGSITVSAGDDAVHCDLIMNVGAQDTDGPSITVTQCSEGLEAAQLNILSGSIDIVSSDDCMNAANSDLSDYDFSINISGGSISAYSTEGDGFDSNGDLNISGGTVAVWTASRADNQPLDADGTVTVSGGTVFAAGSGSGMGLSLSAQQPCVTFASDSGTARLAESGAQVSVKTSDGKELFTSDAPCDAAFVFFSAAGLSDGEDADLYSGTDEVATAAVQSGSVSVGNAGGGMGGMQPGGSPGNAGAEPPQGGAKPD
;
A
#
# COMPACT_ATOMS: atom_id res chain seq x y z
N MET A 1 9.04 41.60 -0.83
CA MET A 1 9.25 41.21 0.59
C MET A 1 8.26 40.14 1.08
N SER A 2 7.10 39.98 0.47
CA SER A 2 6.12 38.96 0.90
C SER A 2 6.46 37.52 0.44
N VAL A 3 7.14 37.35 -0.68
CA VAL A 3 7.50 36.02 -1.24
C VAL A 3 8.73 35.40 -0.53
N TYR A 4 9.58 36.23 0.06
CA TYR A 4 10.78 35.78 0.76
C TYR A 4 10.48 35.19 2.16
N ASN A 5 9.42 35.67 2.82
CA ASN A 5 9.02 35.16 4.14
C ASN A 5 8.27 33.81 4.06
N GLY A 6 7.64 33.51 2.93
CA GLY A 6 6.96 32.23 2.71
C GLY A 6 7.94 31.05 2.49
N ALA A 7 9.05 31.32 1.82
CA ALA A 7 10.08 30.33 1.57
C ALA A 7 10.90 29.95 2.83
N ILE A 8 11.12 30.93 3.73
CA ILE A 8 11.83 30.70 5.00
C ILE A 8 10.95 29.87 5.96
N ALA A 9 9.66 30.16 6.04
CA ALA A 9 8.73 29.42 6.88
C ALA A 9 8.56 27.96 6.41
N LYS A 10 8.50 27.72 5.09
CA LYS A 10 8.45 26.35 4.53
C LYS A 10 9.74 25.57 4.79
N LYS A 11 10.90 26.20 4.69
CA LYS A 11 12.19 25.55 4.96
C LYS A 11 12.36 25.20 6.44
N GLU A 12 11.92 26.04 7.36
CA GLU A 12 11.95 25.76 8.79
C GLU A 12 11.01 24.61 9.19
N VAL A 13 9.85 24.47 8.55
CA VAL A 13 8.92 23.35 8.77
C VAL A 13 9.49 22.02 8.22
N LEU A 14 10.14 22.05 7.05
CA LEU A 14 10.80 20.86 6.49
C LEU A 14 12.01 20.41 7.32
N ASP A 15 12.86 21.35 7.75
CA ASP A 15 14.01 21.04 8.60
C ASP A 15 13.59 20.51 10.00
N MET A 16 12.43 20.91 10.49
CA MET A 16 11.88 20.42 11.76
C MET A 16 11.25 19.02 11.60
N GLN A 17 10.65 18.70 10.46
CA GLN A 17 10.13 17.37 10.14
C GLN A 17 11.27 16.38 9.89
N ALA A 18 12.29 16.75 9.13
CA ALA A 18 13.49 15.92 8.90
C ALA A 18 14.25 15.62 10.20
N THR A 19 14.35 16.57 11.12
CA THR A 19 15.02 16.36 12.40
C THR A 19 14.22 15.46 13.34
N LYS A 20 12.89 15.50 13.28
CA LYS A 20 12.02 14.60 14.06
C LYS A 20 11.99 13.17 13.48
N LEU A 21 12.04 13.01 12.16
CA LEU A 21 12.18 11.69 11.51
C LEU A 21 13.52 11.02 11.82
N LEU A 22 14.61 11.79 11.84
CA LEU A 22 15.94 11.26 12.19
C LEU A 22 16.01 10.79 13.66
N SER A 23 15.27 11.41 14.57
CA SER A 23 15.17 10.95 15.97
C SER A 23 14.31 9.69 16.14
N LEU A 24 13.37 9.43 15.21
CA LEU A 24 12.54 8.21 15.22
C LEU A 24 13.32 6.99 14.66
N LEU A 25 14.14 7.19 13.64
CA LEU A 25 15.01 6.14 13.08
C LEU A 25 16.10 5.66 14.07
N VAL A 26 16.53 6.51 15.00
CA VAL A 26 17.51 6.12 16.06
C VAL A 26 16.84 5.33 17.20
N ALA A 27 15.52 5.46 17.39
CA ALA A 27 14.80 4.72 18.44
C ALA A 27 14.47 3.27 18.08
N VAL A 28 14.39 2.92 16.80
CA VAL A 28 14.11 1.54 16.32
C VAL A 28 15.37 0.65 16.31
N ALA A 29 16.58 1.23 16.32
CA ALA A 29 17.84 0.49 16.22
C ALA A 29 18.42 -0.03 17.55
N LEU A 30 17.73 0.08 18.69
CA LEU A 30 18.27 -0.26 20.02
C LEU A 30 17.46 -1.26 20.84
N ILE A 31 16.83 -2.26 20.19
CA ILE A 31 16.31 -3.43 20.91
C ILE A 31 16.88 -4.70 20.27
N VAL A 32 18.17 -4.95 20.53
CA VAL A 32 18.76 -6.29 20.38
C VAL A 32 19.59 -6.59 21.62
N SER A 33 19.26 -7.72 22.26
CA SER A 33 20.01 -8.52 23.21
C SER A 33 20.13 -8.03 24.64
N LEU A 34 19.41 -8.74 25.53
CA LEU A 34 19.96 -9.23 26.80
C LEU A 34 19.11 -10.41 27.31
N THR A 35 19.48 -11.61 26.90
CA THR A 35 19.11 -12.83 27.63
C THR A 35 20.07 -13.01 28.80
N GLY A 36 19.56 -12.93 30.02
CA GLY A 36 20.34 -13.22 31.23
C GLY A 36 19.39 -13.69 32.34
N CYS A 37 19.53 -14.95 32.73
CA CYS A 37 18.82 -15.57 33.85
C CYS A 37 19.05 -14.86 35.20
N GLY A 38 17.99 -14.77 36.02
CA GLY A 38 18.12 -14.43 37.43
C GLY A 38 16.76 -14.31 38.12
N ALA A 39 16.46 -15.25 39.01
CA ALA A 39 15.24 -15.33 39.79
C ALA A 39 15.16 -14.26 40.88
N GLY A 40 13.94 -13.73 41.15
CA GLY A 40 13.66 -12.94 42.33
C GLY A 40 12.44 -12.04 42.14
N GLY A 41 11.33 -12.35 42.78
CA GLY A 41 10.04 -11.70 42.60
C GLY A 41 9.95 -10.27 43.11
N SER A 42 9.16 -9.48 42.48
CA SER A 42 8.28 -8.46 43.05
C SER A 42 7.19 -8.13 42.04
N LYS A 43 5.97 -8.04 42.53
CA LYS A 43 4.80 -7.69 41.72
C LYS A 43 4.80 -6.18 41.52
N ASP A 44 4.92 -5.74 40.26
CA ASP A 44 4.39 -4.45 39.82
C ASP A 44 3.62 -4.65 38.52
N ASN A 45 2.35 -4.31 38.62
CA ASN A 45 1.35 -4.40 37.59
C ASN A 45 1.53 -3.23 36.60
N THR A 46 2.18 -3.45 35.49
CA THR A 46 2.01 -2.66 34.27
C THR A 46 1.71 -3.65 33.15
N SER A 47 0.42 -3.84 32.90
CA SER A 47 -0.07 -4.69 31.81
C SER A 47 0.15 -3.97 30.48
N SER A 48 1.23 -4.34 29.76
CA SER A 48 1.21 -4.26 28.32
C SER A 48 0.26 -5.34 27.83
N ALA A 49 -0.89 -4.96 27.28
CA ALA A 49 -1.83 -5.88 26.67
C ALA A 49 -1.20 -6.47 25.41
N GLY A 50 -0.58 -7.64 25.55
CA GLY A 50 -0.29 -8.53 24.45
C GLY A 50 -1.62 -9.12 23.98
N ALA A 51 -1.89 -9.05 22.67
CA ALA A 51 -3.02 -9.70 22.05
C ALA A 51 -2.92 -11.22 22.29
N SER A 52 -3.78 -11.74 23.17
CA SER A 52 -4.06 -13.17 23.33
C SER A 52 -5.44 -13.44 22.76
N ASP A 53 -5.56 -14.51 21.98
CA ASP A 53 -6.79 -15.09 21.39
C ASP A 53 -8.11 -14.40 21.82
N GLY A 54 -8.49 -13.36 21.09
CA GLY A 54 -9.78 -12.87 20.71
C GLY A 54 -10.96 -12.81 21.67
N VAL A 55 -10.82 -12.91 22.98
CA VAL A 55 -11.93 -12.69 23.92
C VAL A 55 -11.83 -11.28 24.51
N TYR A 56 -12.56 -10.34 23.92
CA TYR A 56 -12.70 -9.01 24.47
C TYR A 56 -13.84 -9.00 25.48
N GLU A 57 -13.55 -8.71 26.75
CA GLU A 57 -14.58 -8.39 27.73
C GLU A 57 -15.02 -6.94 27.53
N ALA A 58 -16.25 -6.77 27.06
CA ALA A 58 -16.79 -5.44 26.78
C ALA A 58 -17.36 -4.80 28.04
N ASP A 59 -17.03 -3.53 28.30
CA ASP A 59 -17.63 -2.71 29.34
C ASP A 59 -19.11 -2.42 29.04
N THR A 60 -19.40 -2.22 27.74
CA THR A 60 -20.75 -1.94 27.25
C THR A 60 -20.95 -2.62 25.89
N THR A 61 -22.10 -3.24 25.71
CA THR A 61 -22.53 -3.79 24.44
C THR A 61 -23.62 -2.93 23.83
N PHE A 62 -23.44 -2.53 22.58
CA PHE A 62 -24.44 -1.81 21.78
C PHE A 62 -25.04 -2.72 20.74
N ASN A 63 -26.37 -2.82 20.72
CA ASN A 63 -27.10 -3.55 19.70
C ASN A 63 -27.80 -2.56 18.76
N PHE A 64 -27.36 -2.52 17.51
CA PHE A 64 -27.88 -1.70 16.43
C PHE A 64 -29.11 -2.37 15.81
N THR A 65 -30.19 -1.61 15.64
CA THR A 65 -31.42 -2.05 15.00
C THR A 65 -32.00 -0.94 14.13
N SER A 66 -32.97 -1.24 13.30
CA SER A 66 -33.71 -0.21 12.54
C SER A 66 -34.48 0.78 13.45
N GLY A 67 -34.68 0.45 14.72
CA GLY A 67 -35.37 1.31 15.70
C GLY A 67 -34.41 2.16 16.54
N GLY A 68 -33.10 2.09 16.30
CA GLY A 68 -32.07 2.77 17.05
C GLY A 68 -31.13 1.81 17.80
N ILE A 69 -30.37 2.35 18.74
CA ILE A 69 -29.33 1.64 19.48
C ILE A 69 -29.81 1.37 20.90
N THR A 70 -29.58 0.16 21.38
CA THR A 70 -29.75 -0.21 22.79
C THR A 70 -28.42 -0.55 23.41
N ALA A 71 -28.18 -0.07 24.66
CA ALA A 71 -26.96 -0.33 25.40
C ALA A 71 -27.22 -1.32 26.56
N GLN A 72 -26.26 -2.22 26.79
CA GLN A 72 -26.23 -3.13 27.93
C GLN A 72 -24.82 -3.10 28.57
N GLY A 73 -24.72 -2.79 29.84
CA GLY A 73 -23.47 -2.69 30.60
C GLY A 73 -23.29 -1.32 31.26
N GLY A 74 -22.09 -0.74 31.16
CA GLY A 74 -21.80 0.58 31.73
C GLY A 74 -22.68 1.68 31.16
N SER A 75 -22.85 2.77 31.91
CA SER A 75 -23.70 3.91 31.54
C SER A 75 -22.93 5.20 31.22
N GLU A 76 -21.61 5.12 31.21
CA GLU A 76 -20.73 6.28 31.04
C GLU A 76 -19.80 6.09 29.82
N GLY A 77 -19.25 7.19 29.30
CA GLY A 77 -18.29 7.16 28.20
C GLY A 77 -18.90 7.10 26.81
N TYR A 78 -20.22 7.29 26.68
CA TYR A 78 -20.89 7.34 25.37
C TYR A 78 -22.18 8.18 25.40
N GLU A 79 -22.65 8.54 24.21
CA GLU A 79 -23.93 9.21 23.98
C GLU A 79 -24.63 8.49 22.80
N ILE A 80 -25.95 8.34 22.87
CA ILE A 80 -26.79 7.75 21.80
C ILE A 80 -27.80 8.79 21.35
N ASP A 81 -27.84 9.04 20.04
CA ASP A 81 -28.88 9.85 19.38
C ASP A 81 -29.43 9.08 18.18
N GLY A 82 -30.61 8.48 18.35
CA GLY A 82 -31.22 7.62 17.34
C GLY A 82 -30.36 6.42 16.98
N SER A 83 -29.83 6.41 15.77
CA SER A 83 -28.89 5.38 15.23
C SER A 83 -27.43 5.84 15.22
N THR A 84 -27.11 6.97 15.87
CA THR A 84 -25.76 7.46 16.03
C THR A 84 -25.25 7.18 17.44
N LEU A 85 -24.07 6.52 17.52
CA LEU A 85 -23.33 6.29 18.76
C LEU A 85 -22.10 7.18 18.79
N THR A 86 -21.95 7.98 19.85
CA THR A 86 -20.73 8.76 20.09
C THR A 86 -19.99 8.24 21.32
N ILE A 87 -18.79 7.74 21.14
CA ILE A 87 -17.89 7.32 22.23
C ILE A 87 -17.14 8.54 22.73
N THR A 88 -17.22 8.80 24.02
CA THR A 88 -16.67 9.99 24.68
C THR A 88 -15.65 9.68 25.79
N GLY A 89 -15.44 8.39 26.11
CA GLY A 89 -14.52 7.91 27.12
C GLY A 89 -13.75 6.67 26.70
N ALA A 90 -12.63 6.40 27.39
CA ALA A 90 -11.89 5.15 27.27
C ALA A 90 -12.76 3.95 27.67
N GLY A 91 -12.54 2.79 27.07
CA GLY A 91 -13.24 1.55 27.37
C GLY A 91 -13.32 0.60 26.19
N THR A 92 -13.87 -0.59 26.45
CA THR A 92 -14.12 -1.64 25.45
C THR A 92 -15.62 -1.69 25.16
N TYR A 93 -15.98 -1.45 23.91
CA TYR A 93 -17.36 -1.30 23.45
C TYR A 93 -17.68 -2.34 22.38
N ALA A 94 -18.53 -3.30 22.71
CA ALA A 94 -18.99 -4.29 21.72
C ALA A 94 -20.13 -3.74 20.86
N LEU A 95 -20.00 -3.86 19.56
CA LEU A 95 -20.96 -3.41 18.56
C LEU A 95 -21.56 -4.61 17.87
N THR A 96 -22.89 -4.75 17.93
CA THR A 96 -23.61 -5.90 17.37
C THR A 96 -24.85 -5.47 16.61
N GLY A 97 -25.46 -6.39 15.87
CA GLY A 97 -26.75 -6.18 15.23
C GLY A 97 -26.68 -5.55 13.85
N SER A 98 -27.77 -5.00 13.38
CA SER A 98 -27.87 -4.48 12.01
C SER A 98 -28.66 -3.18 11.94
N CYS A 99 -28.08 -2.17 11.29
CA CYS A 99 -28.74 -0.89 11.01
C CYS A 99 -28.40 -0.43 9.58
N SER A 100 -29.44 -0.08 8.84
CA SER A 100 -29.31 0.38 7.46
C SER A 100 -29.00 1.87 7.31
N ASP A 101 -29.01 2.62 8.43
CA ASP A 101 -28.64 4.03 8.46
C ASP A 101 -28.21 4.41 9.89
N GLY A 102 -26.92 4.26 10.16
CA GLY A 102 -26.35 4.55 11.47
C GLY A 102 -24.85 4.81 11.40
N SER A 103 -24.29 5.34 12.48
CA SER A 103 -22.87 5.63 12.58
C SER A 103 -22.34 5.49 14.00
N VAL A 104 -21.01 5.27 14.11
CA VAL A 104 -20.24 5.26 15.34
C VAL A 104 -19.15 6.31 15.23
N SER A 105 -19.10 7.24 16.17
CA SER A 105 -18.08 8.29 16.22
C SER A 105 -17.31 8.23 17.53
N VAL A 106 -15.98 8.26 17.47
CA VAL A 106 -15.12 8.47 18.64
C VAL A 106 -14.75 9.95 18.71
N LYS A 107 -15.12 10.60 19.82
CA LYS A 107 -14.95 12.03 20.01
C LYS A 107 -13.48 12.43 19.98
N LYS A 108 -13.18 13.60 19.40
CA LYS A 108 -11.84 14.18 19.36
C LYS A 108 -11.13 14.08 20.72
N GLY A 109 -9.87 13.62 20.71
CA GLY A 109 -9.00 13.53 21.88
C GLY A 109 -9.31 12.35 22.81
N THR A 110 -10.26 11.47 22.47
CA THR A 110 -10.53 10.27 23.28
C THR A 110 -9.50 9.19 22.93
N THR A 111 -8.82 8.66 23.94
CA THR A 111 -7.81 7.60 23.81
C THR A 111 -8.19 6.37 24.62
N GLY A 112 -7.54 5.21 24.31
CA GLY A 112 -7.82 3.95 25.00
C GLY A 112 -9.20 3.38 24.68
N VAL A 113 -9.69 3.56 23.45
CA VAL A 113 -10.97 3.05 22.98
C VAL A 113 -10.74 1.76 22.20
N THR A 114 -11.50 0.71 22.54
CA THR A 114 -11.61 -0.52 21.75
C THR A 114 -13.05 -0.71 21.28
N LEU A 115 -13.26 -0.68 19.96
CA LEU A 115 -14.53 -1.01 19.32
C LEU A 115 -14.47 -2.49 18.87
N VAL A 116 -15.24 -3.36 19.50
CA VAL A 116 -15.28 -4.77 19.16
C VAL A 116 -16.46 -5.04 18.25
N LEU A 117 -16.20 -5.29 16.98
CA LEU A 117 -17.22 -5.66 15.98
C LEU A 117 -17.58 -7.15 16.18
N ASN A 118 -18.80 -7.42 16.59
CA ASN A 118 -19.25 -8.77 16.90
C ASN A 118 -20.60 -9.07 16.21
N GLY A 119 -20.54 -9.36 14.93
CA GLY A 119 -21.72 -9.56 14.09
C GLY A 119 -22.44 -8.24 13.77
N LEU A 120 -21.68 -7.17 13.56
CA LEU A 120 -22.21 -5.87 13.17
C LEU A 120 -22.40 -5.78 11.67
N SER A 121 -23.61 -5.35 11.24
CA SER A 121 -23.88 -4.92 9.88
C SER A 121 -24.37 -3.47 9.89
N LEU A 122 -23.52 -2.53 9.50
CA LEU A 122 -23.79 -1.10 9.61
C LEU A 122 -23.64 -0.42 8.26
N THR A 123 -24.68 0.24 7.80
CA THR A 123 -24.66 1.11 6.64
C THR A 123 -24.92 2.54 7.09
N SER A 124 -24.33 3.51 6.42
CA SER A 124 -24.61 4.94 6.60
C SER A 124 -25.01 5.58 5.28
N SER A 125 -26.05 6.40 5.31
CA SER A 125 -26.61 6.99 4.09
C SER A 125 -25.92 8.28 3.66
N ASP A 126 -25.30 9.02 4.57
CA ASP A 126 -24.76 10.36 4.29
C ASP A 126 -23.40 10.66 4.95
N THR A 127 -22.88 9.75 5.76
CA THR A 127 -21.61 9.90 6.46
C THR A 127 -20.86 8.56 6.55
N ALA A 128 -19.72 8.53 7.26
CA ALA A 128 -18.99 7.28 7.50
C ALA A 128 -19.70 6.41 8.57
N PRO A 129 -19.82 5.10 8.36
CA PRO A 129 -20.22 4.16 9.41
C PRO A 129 -19.37 4.21 10.66
N ILE A 130 -18.03 4.41 10.55
CA ILE A 130 -17.12 4.58 11.69
C ILE A 130 -16.25 5.83 11.49
N ILE A 131 -16.23 6.71 12.51
CA ILE A 131 -15.45 7.93 12.52
C ILE A 131 -14.55 7.96 13.77
N CYS A 132 -13.23 7.92 13.57
CA CYS A 132 -12.24 8.19 14.61
C CYS A 132 -11.90 9.68 14.55
N GLY A 133 -12.29 10.44 15.57
CA GLY A 133 -12.07 11.89 15.65
C GLY A 133 -10.58 12.26 15.68
N LYS A 134 -10.27 13.54 15.54
CA LYS A 134 -8.87 14.03 15.61
C LYS A 134 -8.21 13.67 16.94
N SER A 135 -6.93 13.32 16.92
CA SER A 135 -6.12 13.01 18.11
C SER A 135 -6.72 11.88 18.96
N THR A 136 -7.35 10.89 18.34
CA THR A 136 -7.88 9.71 19.04
C THR A 136 -6.90 8.55 18.96
N GLU A 137 -7.02 7.62 19.93
CA GLU A 137 -6.34 6.33 19.89
C GLU A 137 -7.41 5.23 20.00
N VAL A 138 -7.60 4.48 18.89
CA VAL A 138 -8.72 3.57 18.70
C VAL A 138 -8.24 2.22 18.16
N THR A 139 -8.67 1.15 18.83
CA THR A 139 -8.60 -0.20 18.27
C THR A 139 -9.97 -0.59 17.74
N ILE A 140 -10.06 -1.02 16.49
CA ILE A 140 -11.25 -1.61 15.88
C ILE A 140 -10.95 -3.10 15.69
N ALA A 141 -11.59 -3.94 16.49
CA ALA A 141 -11.31 -5.37 16.53
C ALA A 141 -12.49 -6.19 16.02
N ALA A 142 -12.28 -7.05 15.04
CA ALA A 142 -13.27 -8.06 14.66
C ALA A 142 -13.18 -9.24 15.63
N ALA A 143 -14.24 -9.51 16.37
CA ALA A 143 -14.29 -10.61 17.33
C ALA A 143 -14.09 -11.96 16.60
N SER A 144 -13.47 -12.94 17.30
CA SER A 144 -13.27 -14.29 16.75
C SER A 144 -14.60 -14.88 16.23
N ASP A 145 -14.53 -15.54 15.09
CA ASP A 145 -15.67 -16.18 14.40
C ASP A 145 -16.81 -15.20 14.01
N SER A 146 -16.62 -13.90 14.19
CA SER A 146 -17.62 -12.91 13.77
C SER A 146 -17.45 -12.52 12.29
N LYS A 147 -18.59 -12.19 11.66
CA LYS A 147 -18.64 -11.60 10.34
C LYS A 147 -19.28 -10.23 10.45
N ASN A 148 -18.52 -9.22 10.03
CA ASN A 148 -18.93 -7.83 10.15
C ASN A 148 -18.97 -7.18 8.77
N SER A 149 -19.89 -6.26 8.56
CA SER A 149 -20.01 -5.51 7.32
C SER A 149 -20.25 -4.04 7.57
N LEU A 150 -19.48 -3.20 6.89
CA LEU A 150 -19.63 -1.75 6.90
C LEU A 150 -19.83 -1.26 5.46
N ALA A 151 -20.80 -0.38 5.25
CA ALA A 151 -21.04 0.22 3.94
C ALA A 151 -21.48 1.67 4.06
N ASP A 152 -21.16 2.46 3.06
CA ASP A 152 -21.72 3.80 2.90
C ASP A 152 -22.54 3.92 1.60
N SER A 153 -23.01 5.12 1.31
CA SER A 153 -23.67 5.47 0.06
C SER A 153 -22.87 6.50 -0.73
N SER A 154 -23.26 6.73 -1.97
CA SER A 154 -22.68 7.78 -2.82
C SER A 154 -22.85 9.20 -2.25
N ALA A 155 -23.74 9.43 -1.30
CA ALA A 155 -23.88 10.73 -0.64
C ALA A 155 -22.74 10.99 0.37
N ASN A 156 -22.01 9.97 0.82
CA ASN A 156 -20.82 10.11 1.64
C ASN A 156 -19.56 10.43 0.80
N ASN A 157 -19.70 11.30 -0.19
CA ASN A 157 -18.61 11.83 -0.99
C ASN A 157 -18.71 13.36 -1.00
N SER A 158 -17.80 14.04 -0.30
CA SER A 158 -17.81 15.50 -0.16
C SER A 158 -17.50 16.24 -1.46
N ASP A 159 -16.81 15.58 -2.40
CA ASP A 159 -16.43 16.17 -3.68
C ASP A 159 -17.65 16.24 -4.61
N ASP A 160 -18.41 15.16 -4.68
CA ASP A 160 -19.63 15.06 -5.50
C ASP A 160 -20.84 15.69 -4.81
N ASN A 161 -20.86 15.74 -3.48
CA ASN A 161 -21.96 16.25 -2.66
C ASN A 161 -21.50 17.37 -1.71
N PRO A 162 -21.06 18.53 -2.23
CA PRO A 162 -20.48 19.61 -1.42
C PRO A 162 -21.45 20.25 -0.43
N ASP A 163 -22.75 20.04 -0.61
CA ASP A 163 -23.81 20.50 0.31
C ASP A 163 -24.00 19.52 1.50
N ASN A 164 -23.57 18.27 1.40
CA ASN A 164 -23.56 17.32 2.50
C ASN A 164 -22.39 17.59 3.44
N LYS A 165 -22.66 18.30 4.53
CA LYS A 165 -21.63 18.65 5.53
C LYS A 165 -21.25 17.48 6.46
N SER A 166 -22.00 16.38 6.40
CA SER A 166 -21.74 15.16 7.15
C SER A 166 -20.85 14.18 6.40
N ALA A 167 -20.63 14.38 5.08
CA ALA A 167 -19.82 13.49 4.28
C ALA A 167 -18.36 13.45 4.76
N GLU A 168 -17.88 12.24 4.96
CA GLU A 168 -16.49 11.95 5.42
C GLU A 168 -15.63 11.30 4.32
N SER A 169 -16.22 10.96 3.18
CA SER A 169 -15.56 10.39 1.99
C SER A 169 -14.81 9.08 2.26
N ALA A 170 -15.25 8.30 3.25
CA ALA A 170 -14.73 6.98 3.56
C ALA A 170 -15.72 6.19 4.43
N VAL A 171 -15.67 4.86 4.40
CA VAL A 171 -16.47 3.98 5.27
C VAL A 171 -15.91 3.97 6.69
N ILE A 172 -14.58 3.88 6.84
CA ILE A 172 -13.89 4.13 8.10
C ILE A 172 -13.05 5.40 7.93
N LYS A 173 -13.44 6.46 8.62
CA LYS A 173 -12.73 7.75 8.62
C LYS A 173 -11.92 7.93 9.88
N CYS A 174 -10.61 7.96 9.76
CA CYS A 174 -9.69 8.34 10.81
C CYS A 174 -9.20 9.76 10.53
N LYS A 175 -9.39 10.70 11.47
CA LYS A 175 -9.04 12.12 11.28
C LYS A 175 -7.60 12.41 11.72
N ASP A 176 -7.09 13.61 11.43
CA ASP A 176 -5.71 14.02 11.71
C ASP A 176 -5.29 13.73 13.17
N GLY A 177 -4.05 13.29 13.37
CA GLY A 177 -3.48 12.94 14.65
C GLY A 177 -4.07 11.69 15.30
N SER A 178 -4.95 10.95 14.62
CA SER A 178 -5.49 9.70 15.15
C SER A 178 -4.52 8.54 14.93
N LYS A 179 -4.42 7.65 15.94
CA LYS A 179 -3.72 6.37 15.86
C LYS A 179 -4.75 5.26 15.89
N VAL A 180 -4.91 4.58 14.77
CA VAL A 180 -5.95 3.57 14.61
C VAL A 180 -5.34 2.21 14.28
N THR A 181 -5.78 1.17 15.00
CA THR A 181 -5.44 -0.22 14.73
C THR A 181 -6.70 -1.00 14.37
N LEU A 182 -6.70 -1.62 13.19
CA LEU A 182 -7.68 -2.64 12.81
C LEU A 182 -7.08 -4.01 13.08
N CYS A 183 -7.78 -4.86 13.83
CA CYS A 183 -7.23 -6.17 14.20
C CYS A 183 -8.33 -7.19 14.52
N GLY A 184 -7.90 -8.36 15.02
CA GLY A 184 -8.77 -9.44 15.47
C GLY A 184 -8.92 -10.56 14.44
N SER A 185 -9.34 -11.75 14.90
CA SER A 185 -9.38 -12.97 14.08
C SER A 185 -10.73 -13.18 13.34
N GLY A 186 -11.64 -12.23 13.44
CA GLY A 186 -12.90 -12.24 12.68
C GLY A 186 -12.76 -11.68 11.26
N GLU A 187 -13.90 -11.57 10.57
CA GLU A 187 -14.00 -11.05 9.21
C GLU A 187 -14.61 -9.65 9.22
N LEU A 188 -14.06 -8.74 8.41
CA LEU A 188 -14.62 -7.41 8.14
C LEU A 188 -14.71 -7.18 6.64
N SER A 189 -15.93 -6.97 6.14
CA SER A 189 -16.18 -6.57 4.76
C SER A 189 -16.56 -5.10 4.70
N ILE A 190 -15.93 -4.34 3.81
CA ILE A 190 -16.16 -2.91 3.58
C ILE A 190 -16.64 -2.71 2.14
N THR A 191 -17.73 -1.96 1.97
CA THR A 191 -18.22 -1.54 0.66
C THR A 191 -18.31 -0.01 0.63
N ALA A 192 -17.40 0.62 -0.08
CA ALA A 192 -17.32 2.07 -0.22
C ALA A 192 -17.98 2.54 -1.51
N ASN A 193 -19.23 2.96 -1.40
CA ASN A 193 -19.97 3.51 -2.54
C ASN A 193 -19.79 5.03 -2.68
N GLY A 194 -19.32 5.70 -1.63
CA GLY A 194 -19.02 7.14 -1.64
C GLY A 194 -17.68 7.44 -2.27
N LYS A 195 -16.60 7.06 -1.62
CA LYS A 195 -15.25 7.32 -2.11
C LYS A 195 -14.27 6.22 -1.64
N ASN A 196 -13.64 6.37 -0.46
CA ASN A 196 -12.60 5.44 0.02
C ASN A 196 -13.19 4.36 0.95
N GLY A 197 -12.53 3.20 1.01
CA GLY A 197 -12.84 2.19 2.01
C GLY A 197 -12.43 2.65 3.41
N ILE A 198 -11.13 2.84 3.62
CA ILE A 198 -10.55 3.35 4.87
C ILE A 198 -9.72 4.59 4.55
N LYS A 199 -9.94 5.68 5.27
CA LYS A 199 -9.12 6.89 5.11
C LYS A 199 -8.50 7.32 6.44
N SER A 200 -7.16 7.37 6.50
CA SER A 200 -6.40 7.88 7.63
C SER A 200 -5.99 9.34 7.41
N GLY A 201 -5.88 10.11 8.47
CA GLY A 201 -5.50 11.52 8.43
C GLY A 201 -4.01 11.75 8.57
N ALA A 202 -3.61 13.02 8.54
CA ALA A 202 -2.23 13.47 8.60
C ALA A 202 -1.72 13.63 10.04
N THR A 203 -0.40 13.57 10.20
CA THR A 203 0.30 14.10 11.38
C THR A 203 0.33 15.62 11.31
N THR A 204 -0.07 16.28 12.38
CA THR A 204 -0.05 17.74 12.48
C THR A 204 0.46 18.21 13.85
N ASP A 205 1.05 19.38 13.90
CA ASP A 205 1.53 19.96 15.18
C ASP A 205 0.42 20.15 16.21
N SER A 206 -0.80 20.42 15.76
CA SER A 206 -1.95 20.68 16.64
C SER A 206 -2.69 19.43 17.10
N GLU A 207 -2.64 18.34 16.31
CA GLU A 207 -3.43 17.13 16.54
C GLU A 207 -2.55 15.92 16.90
N GLY A 208 -1.23 15.98 16.65
CA GLY A 208 -0.27 14.93 16.95
C GLY A 208 -0.01 13.98 15.79
N GLU A 209 0.69 12.88 16.06
CA GLU A 209 1.06 11.86 15.10
C GLU A 209 -0.15 11.01 14.69
N ALA A 210 -0.27 10.73 13.39
CA ALA A 210 -1.27 9.85 12.82
C ALA A 210 -0.65 8.54 12.32
N SER A 211 -1.37 7.43 12.49
CA SER A 211 -1.00 6.14 11.92
C SER A 211 -2.21 5.23 11.74
N LEU A 212 -2.12 4.36 10.75
CA LEU A 212 -3.05 3.25 10.54
C LEU A 212 -2.27 1.94 10.57
N THR A 213 -2.70 0.99 11.40
CA THR A 213 -2.12 -0.35 11.46
C THR A 213 -3.20 -1.39 11.23
N ILE A 214 -2.93 -2.38 10.36
CA ILE A 214 -3.83 -3.51 10.09
C ILE A 214 -3.09 -4.81 10.40
N LYS A 215 -3.68 -5.67 11.23
CA LYS A 215 -3.08 -6.93 11.63
C LYS A 215 -4.11 -7.99 12.04
N GLU A 216 -3.75 -9.26 11.83
CA GLU A 216 -4.52 -10.44 12.28
C GLU A 216 -5.96 -10.51 11.73
N LEU A 217 -6.36 -9.60 10.88
CA LEU A 217 -7.73 -9.42 10.40
C LEU A 217 -7.91 -10.09 9.03
N THR A 218 -9.10 -10.69 8.81
CA THR A 218 -9.59 -11.00 7.47
C THR A 218 -10.40 -9.82 6.97
N LEU A 219 -9.85 -9.08 6.01
CA LEU A 219 -10.38 -7.82 5.49
C LEU A 219 -10.68 -7.92 4.00
N ASP A 220 -11.91 -7.64 3.60
CA ASP A 220 -12.36 -7.54 2.20
C ASP A 220 -12.87 -6.12 1.93
N ILE A 221 -12.24 -5.40 1.00
CA ILE A 221 -12.62 -4.02 0.66
C ILE A 221 -12.99 -3.91 -0.81
N LYS A 222 -14.17 -3.36 -1.06
CA LYS A 222 -14.65 -2.95 -2.38
C LYS A 222 -14.88 -1.45 -2.40
N ALA A 223 -14.06 -0.73 -3.17
CA ALA A 223 -14.11 0.72 -3.32
C ALA A 223 -14.13 1.13 -4.80
N PRO A 224 -15.24 0.92 -5.52
CA PRO A 224 -15.28 1.11 -6.97
C PRO A 224 -15.13 2.56 -7.44
N VAL A 225 -15.10 3.53 -6.52
CA VAL A 225 -15.03 4.96 -6.84
C VAL A 225 -13.63 5.52 -6.70
N ASN A 226 -12.88 5.06 -5.69
CA ASN A 226 -11.53 5.58 -5.38
C ASN A 226 -10.72 4.47 -4.67
N ASP A 227 -9.85 4.84 -3.73
CA ASP A 227 -8.93 3.93 -3.05
C ASP A 227 -9.62 3.01 -2.05
N ALA A 228 -9.15 1.80 -1.94
CA ALA A 228 -9.65 0.94 -0.87
C ALA A 228 -9.07 1.34 0.49
N ILE A 229 -7.78 1.64 0.56
CA ILE A 229 -7.12 2.22 1.74
C ILE A 229 -6.36 3.48 1.31
N ASN A 230 -6.64 4.61 1.95
CA ASN A 230 -5.96 5.88 1.72
C ASN A 230 -5.42 6.41 3.06
N ALA A 231 -4.12 6.37 3.25
CA ALA A 231 -3.45 6.87 4.45
C ALA A 231 -2.58 8.08 4.12
N GLN A 232 -2.50 9.05 5.05
CA GLN A 232 -1.73 10.27 4.80
C GLN A 232 -0.35 10.30 5.46
N GLN A 233 -0.05 9.40 6.38
CA GLN A 233 1.20 9.52 7.14
C GLN A 233 1.99 8.22 7.22
N LEU A 234 1.50 7.28 7.99
CA LEU A 234 2.12 5.99 8.25
C LEU A 234 1.08 4.89 8.17
N LEU A 235 1.31 3.95 7.28
CA LEU A 235 0.52 2.75 7.14
C LEU A 235 1.37 1.52 7.43
N ASN A 236 0.92 0.67 8.36
CA ASN A 236 1.53 -0.61 8.64
C ASN A 236 0.52 -1.73 8.33
N LEU A 237 0.84 -2.58 7.37
CA LEU A 237 0.13 -3.81 7.05
C LEU A 237 0.93 -4.97 7.66
N GLU A 238 0.69 -5.29 8.94
CA GLU A 238 1.57 -6.18 9.70
C GLU A 238 1.28 -7.67 9.44
N SER A 239 0.00 -8.06 9.35
CA SER A 239 -0.41 -9.45 9.17
C SER A 239 -1.89 -9.56 8.83
N GLY A 240 -2.41 -10.79 8.66
CA GLY A 240 -3.79 -11.06 8.29
C GLY A 240 -3.98 -11.30 6.80
N SER A 241 -5.23 -11.35 6.35
CA SER A 241 -5.61 -11.55 4.95
C SER A 241 -6.38 -10.34 4.45
N ILE A 242 -5.87 -9.66 3.43
CA ILE A 242 -6.43 -8.43 2.88
C ILE A 242 -6.75 -8.67 1.41
N THR A 243 -8.03 -8.59 1.05
CA THR A 243 -8.50 -8.67 -0.35
C THR A 243 -9.08 -7.32 -0.76
N VAL A 244 -8.66 -6.82 -1.91
CA VAL A 244 -9.00 -5.48 -2.37
C VAL A 244 -9.47 -5.49 -3.81
N SER A 245 -10.51 -4.68 -4.08
CA SER A 245 -10.90 -4.21 -5.41
C SER A 245 -11.19 -2.71 -5.32
N ALA A 246 -10.46 -1.90 -6.07
CA ALA A 246 -10.55 -0.44 -6.06
C ALA A 246 -10.82 0.12 -7.47
N GLY A 247 -11.35 1.32 -7.54
CA GLY A 247 -11.52 2.07 -8.79
C GLY A 247 -10.29 2.92 -9.12
N ASP A 248 -9.52 3.27 -8.10
CA ASP A 248 -8.23 3.95 -8.15
C ASP A 248 -7.18 3.06 -7.46
N ASP A 249 -6.49 3.52 -6.43
CA ASP A 249 -5.43 2.72 -5.81
C ASP A 249 -5.98 1.64 -4.87
N ALA A 250 -5.38 0.47 -4.92
CA ALA A 250 -5.72 -0.55 -3.94
C ALA A 250 -5.30 -0.11 -2.53
N VAL A 251 -4.08 0.39 -2.38
CA VAL A 251 -3.55 0.92 -1.12
C VAL A 251 -2.65 2.12 -1.40
N HIS A 252 -3.09 3.28 -0.99
CA HIS A 252 -2.35 4.54 -1.08
C HIS A 252 -1.87 5.01 0.31
N CYS A 253 -0.65 5.52 0.36
CA CYS A 253 -0.12 6.21 1.54
C CYS A 253 0.75 7.40 1.14
N ASP A 254 0.40 8.61 1.54
CA ASP A 254 1.17 9.81 1.13
C ASP A 254 2.66 9.73 1.49
N LEU A 255 3.04 9.07 2.60
CA LEU A 255 4.43 9.05 3.03
C LEU A 255 5.05 7.65 3.15
N ILE A 256 4.72 6.88 4.20
CA ILE A 256 5.42 5.63 4.50
C ILE A 256 4.43 4.47 4.60
N MET A 257 4.64 3.45 3.79
CA MET A 257 3.94 2.17 3.86
C MET A 257 4.93 1.06 4.21
N ASN A 258 4.64 0.32 5.29
CA ASN A 258 5.37 -0.88 5.67
C ASN A 258 4.48 -2.11 5.52
N VAL A 259 4.96 -3.14 4.84
CA VAL A 259 4.27 -4.41 4.64
C VAL A 259 5.06 -5.53 5.30
N GLY A 260 4.44 -6.17 6.29
CA GLY A 260 5.04 -7.20 7.11
C GLY A 260 6.05 -6.65 8.13
N ALA A 261 6.79 -7.57 8.73
CA ALA A 261 7.90 -7.29 9.61
C ALA A 261 9.00 -8.33 9.37
N GLN A 262 10.22 -8.00 9.75
CA GLN A 262 11.35 -8.92 9.61
C GLN A 262 11.12 -10.21 10.41
N ASP A 263 11.47 -11.36 9.82
CA ASP A 263 11.34 -12.69 10.46
C ASP A 263 9.89 -13.08 10.82
N THR A 264 8.89 -12.55 10.13
CA THR A 264 7.48 -12.93 10.23
C THR A 264 6.93 -13.42 8.89
N ASP A 265 5.80 -14.13 8.92
CA ASP A 265 5.11 -14.52 7.69
C ASP A 265 4.48 -13.31 6.96
N GLY A 266 4.20 -12.22 7.68
CA GLY A 266 3.57 -10.99 7.16
C GLY A 266 2.11 -11.19 6.74
N PRO A 267 1.53 -10.19 6.03
CA PRO A 267 0.16 -10.28 5.52
C PRO A 267 0.07 -11.08 4.22
N SER A 268 -1.14 -11.59 3.95
CA SER A 268 -1.54 -12.02 2.60
C SER A 268 -2.38 -10.92 1.96
N ILE A 269 -1.87 -10.28 0.92
CA ILE A 269 -2.54 -9.18 0.20
C ILE A 269 -2.88 -9.67 -1.20
N THR A 270 -4.16 -9.59 -1.58
CA THR A 270 -4.64 -9.90 -2.92
C THR A 270 -5.39 -8.71 -3.49
N VAL A 271 -4.83 -8.11 -4.53
CA VAL A 271 -5.45 -7.01 -5.28
C VAL A 271 -6.02 -7.58 -6.57
N THR A 272 -7.34 -7.59 -6.67
CA THR A 272 -8.04 -8.22 -7.81
C THR A 272 -8.33 -7.25 -8.94
N GLN A 273 -8.36 -5.95 -8.64
CA GLN A 273 -8.57 -4.86 -9.59
C GLN A 273 -8.19 -3.53 -8.94
N CYS A 274 -7.43 -2.70 -9.65
CA CYS A 274 -7.11 -1.31 -9.27
C CYS A 274 -6.56 -0.55 -10.49
N SER A 275 -6.37 0.76 -10.34
CA SER A 275 -5.44 1.54 -11.16
C SER A 275 -4.02 1.21 -10.73
N GLU A 276 -3.60 1.72 -9.59
CA GLU A 276 -2.32 1.39 -8.98
C GLU A 276 -2.48 0.41 -7.80
N GLY A 277 -1.50 -0.47 -7.62
CA GLY A 277 -1.55 -1.49 -6.58
C GLY A 277 -1.21 -0.95 -5.19
N LEU A 278 0.07 -0.76 -4.92
CA LEU A 278 0.58 -0.17 -3.67
C LEU A 278 1.34 1.11 -3.99
N GLU A 279 0.84 2.26 -3.55
CA GLU A 279 1.48 3.55 -3.76
C GLU A 279 1.90 4.18 -2.42
N ALA A 280 3.16 4.65 -2.33
CA ALA A 280 3.63 5.46 -1.21
C ALA A 280 4.92 6.19 -1.57
N ALA A 281 5.22 7.33 -0.93
CA ALA A 281 6.52 7.98 -1.13
C ALA A 281 7.70 7.07 -0.72
N GLN A 282 7.53 6.26 0.34
CA GLN A 282 8.44 5.18 0.70
C GLN A 282 7.64 3.89 0.95
N LEU A 283 7.87 2.88 0.11
CA LEU A 283 7.25 1.58 0.19
C LEU A 283 8.28 0.53 0.65
N ASN A 284 8.05 -0.08 1.81
CA ASN A 284 8.93 -1.07 2.41
C ASN A 284 8.23 -2.43 2.52
N ILE A 285 8.69 -3.43 1.77
CA ILE A 285 8.20 -4.81 1.84
C ILE A 285 9.22 -5.65 2.62
N LEU A 286 8.85 -6.08 3.82
CA LEU A 286 9.70 -6.85 4.71
C LEU A 286 9.32 -8.34 4.71
N SER A 287 8.05 -8.67 4.55
CA SER A 287 7.52 -10.04 4.48
C SER A 287 6.10 -10.02 3.95
N GLY A 288 5.48 -11.18 3.78
CA GLY A 288 4.11 -11.34 3.32
C GLY A 288 4.01 -12.03 1.96
N SER A 289 2.78 -12.32 1.56
CA SER A 289 2.42 -12.81 0.23
C SER A 289 1.57 -11.75 -0.46
N ILE A 290 2.03 -11.20 -1.56
CA ILE A 290 1.40 -10.08 -2.26
C ILE A 290 1.12 -10.51 -3.69
N ASP A 291 -0.14 -10.46 -4.09
CA ASP A 291 -0.59 -10.75 -5.45
C ASP A 291 -1.37 -9.55 -5.99
N ILE A 292 -0.84 -8.92 -7.05
CA ILE A 292 -1.37 -7.67 -7.61
C ILE A 292 -1.65 -7.83 -9.09
N VAL A 293 -2.86 -7.45 -9.49
CA VAL A 293 -3.21 -7.17 -10.88
C VAL A 293 -3.70 -5.73 -10.96
N SER A 294 -2.96 -4.89 -11.68
CA SER A 294 -3.26 -3.46 -11.87
C SER A 294 -3.53 -3.12 -13.35
N SER A 295 -4.20 -2.00 -13.58
CA SER A 295 -4.30 -1.41 -14.92
C SER A 295 -3.18 -0.41 -15.21
N ASP A 296 -2.61 0.18 -14.20
CA ASP A 296 -1.41 1.03 -14.22
C ASP A 296 -0.32 0.33 -13.38
N ASP A 297 0.45 1.03 -12.56
CA ASP A 297 1.58 0.45 -11.85
C ASP A 297 1.15 -0.54 -10.74
N CYS A 298 1.89 -1.65 -10.60
CA CYS A 298 1.64 -2.56 -9.47
C CYS A 298 2.17 -2.01 -8.15
N MET A 299 3.32 -1.36 -8.18
CA MET A 299 3.90 -0.63 -7.04
C MET A 299 4.46 0.69 -7.52
N ASN A 300 4.12 1.78 -6.85
CA ASN A 300 4.57 3.12 -7.21
C ASN A 300 5.15 3.84 -5.99
N ALA A 301 6.38 4.37 -6.12
CA ALA A 301 6.95 5.26 -5.13
C ALA A 301 6.91 6.70 -5.63
N ALA A 302 5.77 7.34 -5.43
CA ALA A 302 5.49 8.68 -5.89
C ALA A 302 4.71 9.50 -4.85
N ASN A 303 4.76 10.81 -4.96
CA ASN A 303 3.84 11.77 -4.36
C ASN A 303 4.11 13.15 -4.95
N SER A 304 3.19 13.66 -5.75
CA SER A 304 3.34 14.92 -6.47
C SER A 304 3.37 16.17 -5.56
N ASP A 305 2.92 16.06 -4.31
CA ASP A 305 2.92 17.14 -3.33
C ASP A 305 4.27 17.28 -2.60
N LEU A 306 5.17 16.30 -2.75
CA LEU A 306 6.49 16.28 -2.15
C LEU A 306 7.55 16.71 -3.18
N SER A 307 8.44 17.60 -2.78
CA SER A 307 9.63 17.99 -3.54
C SER A 307 10.88 17.69 -2.71
N ASP A 308 11.93 17.19 -3.36
CA ASP A 308 13.20 16.83 -2.72
C ASP A 308 13.02 15.76 -1.63
N TYR A 309 12.12 14.78 -1.86
CA TYR A 309 11.89 13.64 -0.97
C TYR A 309 12.65 12.41 -1.47
N ASP A 310 13.14 11.59 -0.55
CA ASP A 310 13.82 10.33 -0.89
C ASP A 310 12.77 9.24 -1.19
N PHE A 311 12.22 9.26 -2.41
CA PHE A 311 11.28 8.23 -2.87
C PHE A 311 11.99 6.88 -2.98
N SER A 312 11.33 5.81 -2.59
CA SER A 312 11.92 4.48 -2.73
C SER A 312 10.94 3.33 -2.62
N ILE A 313 11.21 2.28 -3.39
CA ILE A 313 10.66 0.94 -3.17
C ILE A 313 11.79 0.06 -2.62
N ASN A 314 11.58 -0.49 -1.42
CA ASN A 314 12.55 -1.35 -0.76
C ASN A 314 11.94 -2.72 -0.47
N ILE A 315 12.43 -3.77 -1.12
CA ILE A 315 11.97 -5.16 -0.96
C ILE A 315 13.09 -5.96 -0.31
N SER A 316 12.88 -6.37 0.95
CA SER A 316 13.84 -7.18 1.70
C SER A 316 13.35 -8.59 2.02
N GLY A 317 12.07 -8.88 1.74
CA GLY A 317 11.46 -10.18 2.00
C GLY A 317 10.11 -10.33 1.30
N GLY A 318 9.39 -11.40 1.64
CA GLY A 318 8.08 -11.71 1.09
C GLY A 318 8.08 -12.47 -0.23
N SER A 319 6.88 -12.77 -0.71
CA SER A 319 6.61 -13.38 -2.02
C SER A 319 5.66 -12.47 -2.80
N ILE A 320 6.11 -11.92 -3.90
CA ILE A 320 5.40 -10.92 -4.69
C ILE A 320 5.15 -11.46 -6.08
N SER A 321 3.89 -11.44 -6.49
CA SER A 321 3.42 -11.69 -7.85
C SER A 321 2.72 -10.43 -8.34
N ALA A 322 3.23 -9.80 -9.37
CA ALA A 322 2.74 -8.53 -9.87
C ALA A 322 2.55 -8.58 -11.38
N TYR A 323 1.39 -8.13 -11.84
CA TYR A 323 1.05 -8.02 -13.24
C TYR A 323 0.38 -6.69 -13.55
N SER A 324 1.08 -5.83 -14.29
CA SER A 324 0.52 -4.61 -14.85
C SER A 324 0.05 -4.81 -16.28
N THR A 325 -1.16 -4.32 -16.59
CA THR A 325 -1.74 -4.45 -17.93
C THR A 325 -1.46 -3.26 -18.83
N GLU A 326 -1.21 -2.06 -18.28
CA GLU A 326 -1.00 -0.83 -19.05
C GLU A 326 0.12 0.08 -18.48
N GLY A 327 0.57 -0.11 -17.22
CA GLY A 327 1.63 0.63 -16.54
C GLY A 327 2.90 -0.18 -16.34
N ASP A 328 3.74 0.30 -15.44
CA ASP A 328 4.97 -0.36 -15.03
C ASP A 328 4.69 -1.49 -14.01
N GLY A 329 5.62 -2.41 -13.87
CA GLY A 329 5.56 -3.38 -12.79
C GLY A 329 5.78 -2.69 -11.44
N PHE A 330 6.97 -2.15 -11.26
CA PHE A 330 7.33 -1.27 -10.15
C PHE A 330 7.93 0.00 -10.72
N ASP A 331 7.38 1.15 -10.35
CA ASP A 331 7.90 2.49 -10.67
C ASP A 331 8.34 3.23 -9.41
N SER A 332 9.48 3.91 -9.45
CA SER A 332 9.96 4.71 -8.35
C SER A 332 10.50 6.06 -8.84
N ASN A 333 9.93 7.15 -8.35
CA ASN A 333 10.50 8.50 -8.54
C ASN A 333 11.85 8.68 -7.79
N GLY A 334 12.40 7.62 -7.22
CA GLY A 334 13.69 7.56 -6.56
C GLY A 334 14.40 6.23 -6.83
N ASP A 335 14.79 5.50 -5.80
CA ASP A 335 15.48 4.21 -5.95
C ASP A 335 14.54 3.02 -5.82
N LEU A 336 14.83 1.95 -6.55
CA LEU A 336 14.20 0.63 -6.41
C LEU A 336 15.23 -0.39 -5.93
N ASN A 337 15.08 -0.90 -4.71
CA ASN A 337 16.03 -1.81 -4.08
C ASN A 337 15.41 -3.16 -3.76
N ILE A 338 15.91 -4.25 -4.36
CA ILE A 338 15.49 -5.62 -4.05
C ILE A 338 16.68 -6.34 -3.41
N SER A 339 16.57 -6.64 -2.13
CA SER A 339 17.62 -7.27 -1.33
C SER A 339 17.24 -8.66 -0.81
N GLY A 340 15.97 -9.08 -0.99
CA GLY A 340 15.47 -10.36 -0.53
C GLY A 340 14.10 -10.71 -1.10
N GLY A 341 13.51 -11.80 -0.65
CA GLY A 341 12.20 -12.26 -1.10
C GLY A 341 12.20 -13.04 -2.40
N THR A 342 11.01 -13.35 -2.89
CA THR A 342 10.73 -13.90 -4.22
C THR A 342 9.82 -12.94 -4.95
N VAL A 343 10.28 -12.40 -6.05
CA VAL A 343 9.62 -11.33 -6.82
C VAL A 343 9.41 -11.80 -8.25
N ALA A 344 8.16 -11.84 -8.69
CA ALA A 344 7.76 -12.12 -10.06
C ALA A 344 6.97 -10.94 -10.59
N VAL A 345 7.51 -10.24 -11.59
CA VAL A 345 6.89 -9.06 -12.18
C VAL A 345 6.70 -9.26 -13.68
N TRP A 346 5.49 -9.00 -14.13
CA TRP A 346 5.09 -9.06 -15.51
C TRP A 346 4.47 -7.75 -15.98
N THR A 347 4.87 -7.27 -17.14
CA THR A 347 4.23 -6.12 -17.79
C THR A 347 3.71 -6.50 -19.16
N ALA A 348 2.41 -6.28 -19.37
CA ALA A 348 1.83 -6.35 -20.70
C ALA A 348 2.15 -5.04 -21.42
N SER A 349 3.01 -5.09 -22.28
CA SER A 349 3.67 -4.03 -22.99
C SER A 349 2.85 -2.87 -23.52
N ARG A 350 3.36 -1.71 -23.18
CA ARG A 350 3.23 -0.49 -23.99
C ARG A 350 4.58 0.19 -24.17
N ALA A 351 4.64 1.25 -25.01
CA ALA A 351 5.90 1.79 -25.55
C ALA A 351 6.86 2.39 -24.51
N ASP A 352 6.42 2.67 -23.31
CA ASP A 352 7.14 3.31 -22.20
C ASP A 352 7.17 2.51 -20.89
N ASN A 353 6.54 1.33 -20.83
CA ASN A 353 6.42 0.54 -19.60
C ASN A 353 7.55 -0.47 -19.42
N GLN A 354 7.95 -0.65 -18.16
CA GLN A 354 9.01 -1.55 -17.73
C GLN A 354 8.55 -2.44 -16.57
N PRO A 355 9.07 -3.66 -16.42
CA PRO A 355 8.76 -4.45 -15.20
C PRO A 355 9.40 -3.86 -13.94
N LEU A 356 10.54 -3.16 -14.05
CA LEU A 356 11.21 -2.47 -12.97
C LEU A 356 11.73 -1.14 -13.50
N ASP A 357 11.18 -0.02 -13.05
CA ASP A 357 11.60 1.34 -13.41
C ASP A 357 11.97 2.18 -12.18
N ALA A 358 12.85 3.14 -12.37
CA ALA A 358 13.22 4.11 -11.35
C ALA A 358 13.89 5.34 -11.98
N ASP A 359 13.53 6.53 -11.50
CA ASP A 359 14.26 7.76 -11.81
C ASP A 359 15.68 7.75 -11.25
N GLY A 360 15.90 7.02 -10.15
CA GLY A 360 17.21 6.79 -9.54
C GLY A 360 17.87 5.50 -10.03
N THR A 361 18.15 4.58 -9.12
CA THR A 361 18.82 3.31 -9.44
C THR A 361 17.91 2.11 -9.14
N VAL A 362 17.88 1.16 -10.07
CA VAL A 362 17.33 -0.18 -9.81
C VAL A 362 18.47 -1.09 -9.37
N THR A 363 18.41 -1.60 -8.14
CA THR A 363 19.43 -2.48 -7.55
C THR A 363 18.82 -3.82 -7.13
N VAL A 364 19.39 -4.93 -7.62
CA VAL A 364 19.08 -6.29 -7.18
C VAL A 364 20.30 -6.87 -6.46
N SER A 365 20.25 -6.93 -5.14
CA SER A 365 21.36 -7.41 -4.31
C SER A 365 21.10 -8.75 -3.64
N GLY A 366 19.86 -9.27 -3.71
CA GLY A 366 19.47 -10.55 -3.12
C GLY A 366 18.10 -11.01 -3.57
N GLY A 367 17.67 -12.14 -3.04
CA GLY A 367 16.37 -12.75 -3.36
C GLY A 367 16.34 -13.57 -4.64
N THR A 368 15.14 -13.95 -5.06
CA THR A 368 14.82 -14.53 -6.37
C THR A 368 13.97 -13.52 -7.12
N VAL A 369 14.49 -12.96 -8.21
CA VAL A 369 13.82 -11.90 -8.97
C VAL A 369 13.62 -12.35 -10.41
N PHE A 370 12.39 -12.36 -10.84
CA PHE A 370 11.96 -12.60 -12.23
C PHE A 370 11.21 -11.36 -12.71
N ALA A 371 11.67 -10.77 -13.80
CA ALA A 371 11.05 -9.60 -14.40
C ALA A 371 10.91 -9.79 -15.90
N ALA A 372 9.70 -9.73 -16.42
CA ALA A 372 9.38 -10.04 -17.81
C ALA A 372 8.54 -8.93 -18.47
N GLY A 373 8.92 -8.58 -19.68
CA GLY A 373 8.22 -7.58 -20.48
C GLY A 373 8.09 -8.00 -21.94
N SER A 374 7.16 -7.42 -22.66
CA SER A 374 6.81 -7.84 -24.01
C SER A 374 7.76 -7.35 -25.11
N GLY A 375 8.73 -6.51 -24.77
CA GLY A 375 9.76 -6.05 -25.71
C GLY A 375 9.35 -4.96 -26.71
N SER A 376 8.12 -4.46 -26.66
CA SER A 376 7.69 -3.29 -27.44
C SER A 376 7.81 -1.99 -26.64
N GLY A 377 8.05 -2.09 -25.33
CA GLY A 377 8.32 -0.96 -24.44
C GLY A 377 9.81 -0.62 -24.33
N MET A 378 10.11 0.27 -23.39
CA MET A 378 11.47 0.48 -22.90
C MET A 378 11.94 -0.84 -22.26
N GLY A 379 13.20 -1.17 -22.41
CA GLY A 379 13.74 -2.38 -21.82
C GLY A 379 13.92 -2.22 -20.31
N LEU A 380 14.85 -2.99 -19.76
CA LEU A 380 15.23 -2.96 -18.36
C LEU A 380 16.69 -2.56 -18.23
N SER A 381 17.02 -1.67 -17.28
CA SER A 381 18.39 -1.31 -16.94
C SER A 381 18.57 -1.30 -15.42
N LEU A 382 19.49 -2.12 -14.90
CA LEU A 382 19.68 -2.27 -13.45
C LEU A 382 21.11 -2.67 -13.08
N SER A 383 21.42 -2.64 -11.78
CA SER A 383 22.63 -3.16 -11.17
C SER A 383 22.32 -4.45 -10.40
N ALA A 384 22.80 -5.60 -10.89
CA ALA A 384 22.70 -6.88 -10.20
C ALA A 384 23.99 -7.14 -9.39
N GLN A 385 23.87 -7.17 -8.07
CA GLN A 385 24.96 -7.46 -7.15
C GLN A 385 25.09 -8.97 -6.83
N GLN A 386 24.17 -9.78 -7.34
CA GLN A 386 24.20 -11.24 -7.31
C GLN A 386 24.12 -11.78 -8.75
N PRO A 387 24.45 -13.08 -9.00
CA PRO A 387 24.36 -13.67 -10.33
C PRO A 387 22.98 -13.51 -10.95
N CYS A 388 22.95 -13.14 -12.23
CA CYS A 388 21.73 -12.96 -12.99
C CYS A 388 21.91 -13.40 -14.44
N VAL A 389 20.81 -13.60 -15.12
CA VAL A 389 20.75 -13.91 -16.54
C VAL A 389 19.68 -13.06 -17.22
N THR A 390 19.93 -12.68 -18.46
CA THR A 390 18.95 -11.99 -19.31
C THR A 390 18.71 -12.79 -20.56
N PHE A 391 17.44 -13.05 -20.83
CA PHE A 391 17.02 -13.68 -22.06
C PHE A 391 16.34 -12.61 -22.91
N ALA A 392 16.75 -12.45 -24.14
CA ALA A 392 16.14 -11.55 -25.10
C ALA A 392 16.14 -12.21 -26.49
N SER A 393 15.10 -12.00 -27.25
CA SER A 393 15.10 -12.47 -28.62
C SER A 393 15.99 -11.59 -29.49
N ASP A 394 16.75 -12.21 -30.41
CA ASP A 394 17.64 -11.51 -31.35
C ASP A 394 16.93 -10.45 -32.21
N SER A 395 15.62 -10.59 -32.41
CA SER A 395 14.80 -9.67 -33.19
C SER A 395 14.02 -8.66 -32.36
N GLY A 396 14.07 -8.77 -31.00
CA GLY A 396 13.23 -7.96 -30.07
C GLY A 396 11.73 -8.22 -30.22
N THR A 397 11.32 -9.19 -31.06
CA THR A 397 9.93 -9.49 -31.36
C THR A 397 9.55 -10.96 -31.22
N ALA A 398 10.52 -11.88 -31.09
CA ALA A 398 10.20 -13.28 -30.82
C ALA A 398 9.77 -13.45 -29.38
N ARG A 399 8.70 -14.19 -29.18
CA ARG A 399 8.17 -14.48 -27.85
C ARG A 399 9.05 -15.48 -27.12
N LEU A 400 9.44 -15.13 -25.90
CA LEU A 400 10.11 -16.03 -24.95
C LEU A 400 9.11 -16.69 -24.00
N ALA A 401 7.95 -16.06 -23.81
CA ALA A 401 6.81 -16.62 -23.09
C ALA A 401 5.53 -16.29 -23.84
N GLU A 402 4.60 -17.22 -23.85
CA GLU A 402 3.23 -17.02 -24.37
C GLU A 402 2.26 -16.92 -23.20
N SER A 403 1.29 -16.02 -23.27
CA SER A 403 0.21 -15.90 -22.27
C SER A 403 -0.45 -17.25 -22.02
N GLY A 404 -0.59 -17.62 -20.75
CA GLY A 404 -1.13 -18.91 -20.29
C GLY A 404 -0.13 -20.06 -20.25
N ALA A 405 1.11 -19.87 -20.70
CA ALA A 405 2.16 -20.88 -20.55
C ALA A 405 2.79 -20.81 -19.15
N GLN A 406 3.24 -21.96 -18.65
CA GLN A 406 4.13 -21.97 -17.48
C GLN A 406 5.56 -21.69 -17.94
N VAL A 407 6.19 -20.69 -17.36
CA VAL A 407 7.59 -20.33 -17.62
C VAL A 407 8.46 -20.83 -16.49
N SER A 408 9.62 -21.43 -16.82
CA SER A 408 10.60 -21.84 -15.81
C SER A 408 12.03 -21.46 -16.21
N VAL A 409 12.84 -21.15 -15.19
CA VAL A 409 14.28 -20.94 -15.35
C VAL A 409 15.02 -22.07 -14.68
N LYS A 410 15.96 -22.68 -15.42
CA LYS A 410 16.77 -23.80 -14.96
C LYS A 410 18.25 -23.53 -15.14
N THR A 411 19.07 -24.18 -14.32
CA THR A 411 20.51 -24.27 -14.56
C THR A 411 20.81 -25.25 -15.71
N SER A 412 21.96 -25.16 -16.32
CA SER A 412 22.42 -26.05 -17.42
C SER A 412 22.42 -27.54 -17.06
N ASP A 413 22.47 -27.91 -15.77
CA ASP A 413 22.31 -29.28 -15.32
C ASP A 413 20.83 -29.70 -15.08
N GLY A 414 19.87 -28.80 -15.40
CA GLY A 414 18.43 -29.04 -15.37
C GLY A 414 17.76 -28.84 -14.02
N LYS A 415 18.44 -28.25 -13.05
CA LYS A 415 17.81 -27.86 -11.78
C LYS A 415 16.91 -26.65 -11.97
N GLU A 416 15.63 -26.80 -11.65
CA GLU A 416 14.67 -25.70 -11.69
C GLU A 416 14.90 -24.72 -10.52
N LEU A 417 15.05 -23.45 -10.84
CA LEU A 417 15.28 -22.35 -9.89
C LEU A 417 14.02 -21.52 -9.66
N PHE A 418 13.15 -21.43 -10.67
CA PHE A 418 11.95 -20.60 -10.62
C PHE A 418 10.90 -21.11 -11.61
N THR A 419 9.63 -20.90 -11.28
CA THR A 419 8.49 -21.13 -12.17
C THR A 419 7.39 -20.11 -11.90
N SER A 420 6.72 -19.67 -12.97
CA SER A 420 5.58 -18.75 -12.93
C SER A 420 4.65 -19.00 -14.10
N ASP A 421 3.36 -18.81 -13.91
CA ASP A 421 2.43 -18.75 -15.03
C ASP A 421 2.54 -17.38 -15.71
N ALA A 422 2.62 -17.35 -17.04
CA ALA A 422 2.72 -16.11 -17.81
C ALA A 422 1.33 -15.48 -17.99
N PRO A 423 1.03 -14.32 -17.37
CA PRO A 423 -0.24 -13.64 -17.59
C PRO A 423 -0.31 -12.95 -18.95
N CYS A 424 0.82 -12.65 -19.56
CA CYS A 424 0.96 -12.03 -20.87
C CYS A 424 2.15 -12.60 -21.64
N ASP A 425 2.26 -12.22 -22.93
CA ASP A 425 3.44 -12.54 -23.75
C ASP A 425 4.68 -11.76 -23.24
N ALA A 426 5.85 -12.40 -23.29
CA ALA A 426 7.14 -11.74 -22.99
C ALA A 426 8.13 -11.94 -24.13
N ALA A 427 8.91 -10.90 -24.43
CA ALA A 427 10.00 -10.94 -25.42
C ALA A 427 11.39 -10.74 -24.77
N PHE A 428 11.44 -10.34 -23.50
CA PHE A 428 12.63 -10.41 -22.68
C PHE A 428 12.29 -10.86 -21.26
N VAL A 429 13.27 -11.47 -20.60
CA VAL A 429 13.20 -11.91 -19.21
C VAL A 429 14.52 -11.58 -18.55
N PHE A 430 14.46 -10.93 -17.39
CA PHE A 430 15.54 -10.84 -16.43
C PHE A 430 15.28 -11.84 -15.30
N PHE A 431 16.29 -12.57 -14.90
CA PHE A 431 16.23 -13.48 -13.77
C PHE A 431 17.50 -13.40 -12.92
N SER A 432 17.33 -13.32 -11.60
CA SER A 432 18.43 -13.28 -10.63
C SER A 432 18.09 -14.13 -9.41
N ALA A 433 19.02 -15.01 -9.02
CA ALA A 433 18.84 -15.86 -7.85
C ALA A 433 20.18 -16.40 -7.35
N ALA A 434 20.29 -16.69 -6.07
CA ALA A 434 21.47 -17.30 -5.43
C ALA A 434 21.83 -18.70 -5.98
N GLY A 435 20.93 -19.33 -6.73
CA GLY A 435 21.18 -20.63 -7.38
C GLY A 435 21.91 -20.57 -8.70
N LEU A 436 22.15 -19.36 -9.25
CA LEU A 436 22.94 -19.13 -10.47
C LEU A 436 24.44 -19.04 -10.13
N SER A 437 25.29 -19.33 -11.10
CA SER A 437 26.76 -19.21 -10.99
C SER A 437 27.30 -18.43 -12.16
N ASP A 438 28.10 -17.40 -11.90
CA ASP A 438 28.75 -16.59 -12.94
C ASP A 438 29.54 -17.45 -13.94
N GLY A 439 29.33 -17.23 -15.22
CA GLY A 439 30.02 -17.90 -16.31
C GLY A 439 29.43 -19.27 -16.68
N GLU A 440 28.40 -19.75 -15.99
CA GLU A 440 27.60 -20.89 -16.43
C GLU A 440 26.42 -20.43 -17.28
N ASP A 441 25.78 -21.33 -18.01
CA ASP A 441 24.57 -21.04 -18.77
C ASP A 441 23.32 -21.35 -17.91
N ALA A 442 22.25 -20.61 -18.17
CA ALA A 442 20.91 -20.89 -17.67
C ALA A 442 19.93 -20.97 -18.86
N ASP A 443 18.90 -21.76 -18.66
CA ASP A 443 17.92 -22.08 -19.69
C ASP A 443 16.53 -21.58 -19.30
N LEU A 444 15.83 -20.95 -20.25
CA LEU A 444 14.45 -20.51 -20.11
C LEU A 444 13.54 -21.48 -20.85
N TYR A 445 12.50 -21.91 -20.20
CA TYR A 445 11.46 -22.80 -20.77
C TYR A 445 10.11 -22.07 -20.81
N SER A 446 9.34 -22.32 -21.88
CA SER A 446 7.92 -21.98 -21.97
C SER A 446 7.13 -23.27 -22.22
N GLY A 447 6.35 -23.69 -21.24
CA GLY A 447 5.81 -25.05 -21.18
C GLY A 447 6.92 -26.11 -21.07
N THR A 448 6.99 -27.01 -22.05
CA THR A 448 8.04 -28.04 -22.15
C THR A 448 9.21 -27.65 -23.02
N ASP A 449 9.08 -26.56 -23.76
CA ASP A 449 10.04 -26.15 -24.80
C ASP A 449 11.09 -25.22 -24.20
N GLU A 450 12.36 -25.56 -24.43
CA GLU A 450 13.48 -24.62 -24.17
C GLU A 450 13.45 -23.55 -25.24
N VAL A 451 13.26 -22.28 -24.80
CA VAL A 451 13.06 -21.14 -25.71
C VAL A 451 14.30 -20.24 -25.79
N ALA A 452 15.18 -20.28 -24.79
CA ALA A 452 16.41 -19.53 -24.80
C ALA A 452 17.43 -20.13 -23.80
N THR A 453 18.72 -19.97 -24.12
CA THR A 453 19.87 -20.21 -23.22
C THR A 453 20.72 -18.96 -23.21
N ALA A 454 21.19 -18.53 -22.03
CA ALA A 454 22.05 -17.37 -21.89
C ALA A 454 23.04 -17.53 -20.73
N ALA A 455 24.19 -16.87 -20.86
CA ALA A 455 25.24 -16.90 -19.85
C ALA A 455 24.89 -16.07 -18.63
N VAL A 456 25.15 -16.61 -17.46
CA VAL A 456 24.99 -15.95 -16.14
C VAL A 456 26.13 -14.95 -15.93
N GLN A 457 25.80 -13.78 -15.43
CA GLN A 457 26.74 -12.69 -15.13
C GLN A 457 26.29 -11.90 -13.90
N SER A 458 27.16 -11.03 -13.39
CA SER A 458 26.83 -10.04 -12.36
C SER A 458 27.21 -8.64 -12.85
N GLY A 459 26.66 -7.60 -12.26
CA GLY A 459 26.97 -6.20 -12.56
C GLY A 459 25.86 -5.46 -13.29
N SER A 460 26.24 -4.50 -14.12
CA SER A 460 25.26 -3.71 -14.88
C SER A 460 24.61 -4.55 -15.96
N VAL A 461 23.30 -4.55 -15.98
CA VAL A 461 22.45 -5.31 -16.91
C VAL A 461 21.60 -4.33 -17.71
N SER A 462 21.47 -4.61 -19.01
CA SER A 462 20.54 -3.93 -19.90
C SER A 462 19.94 -4.96 -20.85
N VAL A 463 18.63 -5.02 -20.94
CA VAL A 463 17.89 -5.96 -21.82
C VAL A 463 16.70 -5.28 -22.47
N GLY A 464 16.31 -5.74 -23.65
CA GLY A 464 15.24 -5.13 -24.45
C GLY A 464 15.73 -3.83 -25.13
N ASN A 465 14.84 -2.87 -25.32
CA ASN A 465 15.15 -1.58 -25.95
C ASN A 465 15.77 -0.53 -24.99
N ALA A 466 16.36 -0.94 -23.89
CA ALA A 466 17.00 -0.05 -22.89
C ALA A 466 18.08 0.92 -23.44
N GLY A 467 18.30 0.94 -24.75
CA GLY A 467 19.29 1.79 -25.45
C GLY A 467 18.76 3.13 -26.00
N GLY A 468 17.49 3.48 -25.75
CA GLY A 468 16.91 4.77 -26.13
C GLY A 468 17.19 5.87 -25.12
N GLY A 469 18.41 5.91 -24.53
CA GLY A 469 18.78 6.95 -23.57
C GLY A 469 18.52 8.33 -24.14
N MET A 470 17.75 9.15 -23.43
CA MET A 470 17.70 10.60 -23.62
C MET A 470 19.11 11.15 -23.63
N GLY A 471 19.65 11.39 -24.82
CA GLY A 471 20.86 12.16 -25.00
C GLY A 471 20.67 13.47 -24.28
N GLY A 472 21.53 13.77 -23.30
CA GLY A 472 21.45 14.95 -22.43
C GLY A 472 21.00 16.18 -23.16
N MET A 473 19.88 16.75 -22.76
CA MET A 473 19.53 18.13 -23.07
C MET A 473 20.52 19.02 -22.37
N GLN A 474 21.54 19.47 -23.14
CA GLN A 474 22.30 20.65 -22.73
C GLN A 474 21.36 21.83 -22.56
N PRO A 475 21.49 22.62 -21.49
CA PRO A 475 20.75 23.88 -21.37
C PRO A 475 21.35 24.87 -22.36
N GLY A 476 20.75 25.03 -23.49
CA GLY A 476 21.17 25.89 -24.58
C GLY A 476 20.03 26.69 -25.19
N GLY A 477 19.95 27.97 -24.82
CA GLY A 477 19.48 29.02 -25.69
C GLY A 477 17.96 29.24 -25.75
N SER A 478 17.48 30.24 -25.05
CA SER A 478 16.19 30.89 -25.34
C SER A 478 16.02 31.16 -26.83
N PRO A 479 14.92 30.75 -27.47
CA PRO A 479 14.48 31.35 -28.71
C PRO A 479 13.52 32.52 -28.39
N GLY A 480 13.80 33.65 -29.06
CA GLY A 480 13.09 34.86 -28.94
C GLY A 480 11.62 34.77 -29.37
N ASN A 481 10.89 35.63 -28.72
CA ASN A 481 9.53 36.07 -28.92
C ASN A 481 9.18 36.25 -30.40
N ALA A 482 8.24 35.47 -30.91
CA ALA A 482 7.48 35.82 -32.13
C ALA A 482 6.00 35.69 -31.78
N GLY A 483 5.34 36.85 -31.68
CA GLY A 483 3.94 36.96 -31.35
C GLY A 483 3.04 36.30 -32.42
N ALA A 484 2.00 35.63 -31.94
CA ALA A 484 0.80 35.36 -32.70
C ALA A 484 -0.42 35.77 -31.86
N GLU A 485 -1.19 36.74 -32.38
CA GLU A 485 -2.47 37.18 -31.83
C GLU A 485 -3.52 36.06 -31.83
N PRO A 486 -4.41 36.02 -30.82
CA PRO A 486 -5.54 35.11 -30.84
C PRO A 486 -6.65 35.59 -31.80
N PRO A 487 -7.40 34.71 -32.45
CA PRO A 487 -8.50 35.08 -33.32
C PRO A 487 -9.72 35.54 -32.51
N GLN A 488 -10.27 36.65 -32.96
CA GLN A 488 -11.46 37.31 -32.42
C GLN A 488 -12.74 36.49 -32.69
N GLY A 489 -13.69 36.63 -31.76
CA GLY A 489 -14.94 35.95 -31.69
C GLY A 489 -15.88 36.11 -32.87
N GLY A 490 -16.66 35.08 -33.11
CA GLY A 490 -17.84 35.06 -33.96
C GLY A 490 -19.12 35.12 -33.10
N ALA A 491 -20.00 36.01 -33.43
CA ALA A 491 -21.26 36.31 -32.77
C ALA A 491 -22.27 35.17 -32.88
N LYS A 492 -23.10 34.99 -31.84
CA LYS A 492 -24.34 34.21 -31.84
C LYS A 492 -25.40 34.94 -32.71
N PRO A 493 -26.23 34.20 -33.46
CA PRO A 493 -27.57 34.68 -33.84
C PRO A 493 -28.65 34.13 -32.90
N ASP A 494 -29.61 34.94 -32.63
CA ASP A 494 -30.94 34.87 -32.02
C ASP A 494 -31.45 33.53 -31.42
#